data_82fef3819f816d88608e1c7f6ae8459b
#
_entry.id   82fef3819f816d88608e1c7f6ae8459b
#
_cell.length_a   1.000
_cell.length_b   1.000
_cell.length_c   1.000
_cell.angle_alpha   90.00
_cell.angle_beta   90.00
_cell.angle_gamma   90.00
#
_symmetry.space_group_name_H-M   'P 1'
#
loop_
_entity.id
_entity.type
_entity.pdbx_description
1 polymer ?
#
loop_
_entity_poly.entity_id
_entity_poly.type
_entity_poly.pdbx_seq_one_letter_code
_entity_poly.pdbx_strand_id
1 'polypeptide(L)'
;MRKNICILFILIQVMTLSAKNYYVSPQGKDKNSGESKTTAFASLAKAQTLVVPGDTIFIMPGTYKVKQKDLMAPIYQKVYAVAFLLDKSGTPQKPISYIGVMDAQGNRPVFDFSEVKPDARITGFLLRGSYLRIKNIESIGIQVTQAHHTQSENFRIFNASHNILENISAHDGMGIGFYLIKKCAHNYFINCDAYNNFDTVSENGKGGNSDGFGCHPGTLDSEENVFIGCRAWYNSDDGYDLINAQAPVKFIYCIAYKNGYASINGEDKKIADGNGFKCGGYGMGKVARTKFEKAPMHMAENCISAANRANGFYANHHLGGLHFIRCSAYKNGGANYNMTNRKDRTETGNSNVNGYGHIIENCLSYGSDAIKSKKHLTMVDGNKKDCLIQNNSFIWNSVTQKWDNNEKLTKNCFKSLDAKELLVARDNQGMLQPFYFLEQTQPSDYGCNFADYQRMVNEYKNK
;
A
#
# COMPACT_ATOMS: atom_id res chain seq x y z
N MET A 1 22.14 63.29 -36.04
CA MET A 1 21.37 62.12 -36.40
C MET A 1 20.90 61.39 -35.11
N ARG A 2 19.67 61.56 -34.73
CA ARG A 2 19.06 60.84 -33.55
C ARG A 2 18.51 59.51 -34.05
N LYS A 3 19.05 58.37 -33.58
CA LYS A 3 18.51 57.06 -33.85
C LYS A 3 17.33 56.78 -32.90
N ASN A 4 16.12 56.74 -33.44
CA ASN A 4 14.92 56.28 -32.72
C ASN A 4 14.99 54.75 -32.63
N ILE A 5 15.13 54.20 -31.41
CA ILE A 5 15.01 52.76 -31.12
C ILE A 5 13.52 52.52 -30.83
N CYS A 6 12.80 51.88 -31.77
CA CYS A 6 11.46 51.35 -31.50
C CYS A 6 11.60 50.04 -30.68
N ILE A 7 11.18 50.06 -29.41
CA ILE A 7 11.06 48.89 -28.58
C ILE A 7 9.70 48.28 -28.89
N LEU A 8 9.71 47.13 -29.56
CA LEU A 8 8.53 46.32 -29.82
C LEU A 8 8.17 45.53 -28.55
N PHE A 9 7.14 45.96 -27.83
CA PHE A 9 6.58 45.18 -26.73
C PHE A 9 5.72 44.02 -27.33
N ILE A 10 6.28 42.80 -27.31
CA ILE A 10 5.49 41.58 -27.59
C ILE A 10 4.66 41.28 -26.34
N LEU A 11 3.36 41.57 -26.35
CA LEU A 11 2.41 41.09 -25.36
C LEU A 11 2.22 39.57 -25.57
N ILE A 12 2.91 38.77 -24.76
CA ILE A 12 2.59 37.35 -24.66
C ILE A 12 1.27 37.25 -23.89
N GLN A 13 0.19 37.08 -24.59
CA GLN A 13 -1.08 36.66 -23.99
C GLN A 13 -0.90 35.24 -23.49
N VAL A 14 -0.66 35.07 -22.18
CA VAL A 14 -0.75 33.79 -21.51
C VAL A 14 -2.24 33.41 -21.50
N MET A 15 -2.65 32.61 -22.48
CA MET A 15 -3.97 31.97 -22.43
C MET A 15 -3.98 31.07 -21.21
N THR A 16 -4.61 31.51 -20.14
CA THR A 16 -4.93 30.66 -19.00
C THR A 16 -5.97 29.64 -19.46
N LEU A 17 -5.52 28.44 -19.85
CA LEU A 17 -6.45 27.33 -20.05
C LEU A 17 -7.23 27.15 -18.74
N SER A 18 -8.55 27.38 -18.83
CA SER A 18 -9.46 27.07 -17.73
C SER A 18 -9.53 25.56 -17.55
N ALA A 19 -9.49 25.12 -16.30
CA ALA A 19 -9.66 23.72 -15.96
C ALA A 19 -11.00 23.18 -16.49
N LYS A 20 -10.97 22.00 -17.10
CA LYS A 20 -12.14 21.35 -17.67
C LYS A 20 -12.57 20.13 -16.87
N ASN A 21 -13.85 19.82 -16.95
CA ASN A 21 -14.42 18.58 -16.44
C ASN A 21 -14.75 17.65 -17.61
N TYR A 22 -14.28 16.42 -17.55
CA TYR A 22 -14.63 15.35 -18.48
C TYR A 22 -15.40 14.26 -17.75
N TYR A 23 -16.27 13.58 -18.47
CA TYR A 23 -17.11 12.51 -17.94
C TYR A 23 -16.85 11.21 -18.73
N VAL A 24 -16.67 10.12 -18.00
CA VAL A 24 -16.55 8.77 -18.54
C VAL A 24 -17.68 7.92 -17.98
N SER A 25 -18.36 7.14 -18.82
CA SER A 25 -19.50 6.31 -18.42
C SER A 25 -19.51 4.99 -19.19
N PRO A 26 -19.90 3.84 -18.56
CA PRO A 26 -20.08 2.59 -19.31
C PRO A 26 -21.10 2.70 -20.48
N GLN A 27 -22.02 3.64 -20.42
CA GLN A 27 -23.00 3.94 -21.47
C GLN A 27 -22.54 5.05 -22.42
N GLY A 28 -21.36 5.60 -22.22
CA GLY A 28 -20.78 6.68 -23.03
C GLY A 28 -20.37 6.22 -24.42
N LYS A 29 -19.86 7.16 -25.21
CA LYS A 29 -19.30 6.91 -26.55
C LYS A 29 -18.06 7.77 -26.74
N ASP A 30 -16.93 7.22 -27.21
CA ASP A 30 -15.68 7.96 -27.37
C ASP A 30 -15.73 9.04 -28.49
N LYS A 31 -16.76 9.02 -29.31
CA LYS A 31 -17.06 10.09 -30.27
C LYS A 31 -17.76 11.33 -29.68
N ASN A 32 -18.22 11.24 -28.44
CA ASN A 32 -18.85 12.36 -27.73
C ASN A 32 -17.80 13.42 -27.35
N SER A 33 -18.24 14.57 -26.82
CA SER A 33 -17.36 15.64 -26.33
C SER A 33 -16.73 15.32 -24.95
N GLY A 34 -17.37 14.47 -24.15
CA GLY A 34 -16.99 14.19 -22.78
C GLY A 34 -17.29 15.31 -21.77
N GLU A 35 -17.85 16.45 -22.18
CA GLU A 35 -17.98 17.65 -21.36
C GLU A 35 -19.22 17.68 -20.44
N SER A 36 -20.06 16.64 -20.53
CA SER A 36 -21.22 16.46 -19.64
C SER A 36 -21.51 14.99 -19.39
N LYS A 37 -22.36 14.68 -18.38
CA LYS A 37 -22.81 13.32 -18.11
C LYS A 37 -23.55 12.68 -19.30
N THR A 38 -24.29 13.47 -20.06
CA THR A 38 -25.06 13.00 -21.22
C THR A 38 -24.20 12.82 -22.47
N THR A 39 -23.06 13.49 -22.53
CA THR A 39 -22.08 13.39 -23.63
C THR A 39 -20.80 12.71 -23.19
N ALA A 40 -20.86 11.84 -22.16
CA ALA A 40 -19.72 11.13 -21.60
C ALA A 40 -18.96 10.29 -22.64
N PHE A 41 -17.66 10.14 -22.46
CA PHE A 41 -16.83 9.15 -23.16
C PHE A 41 -17.17 7.73 -22.69
N ALA A 42 -16.88 6.73 -23.51
CA ALA A 42 -16.96 5.34 -23.10
C ALA A 42 -15.73 4.89 -22.31
N SER A 43 -14.56 5.43 -22.60
CA SER A 43 -13.29 4.96 -22.06
C SER A 43 -12.49 6.04 -21.34
N LEU A 44 -11.83 5.63 -20.25
CA LEU A 44 -10.84 6.45 -19.56
C LEU A 44 -9.65 6.79 -20.46
N ALA A 45 -9.27 5.87 -21.37
CA ALA A 45 -8.20 6.08 -22.34
C ALA A 45 -8.50 7.30 -23.24
N LYS A 46 -9.74 7.46 -23.68
CA LYS A 46 -10.15 8.64 -24.49
C LYS A 46 -10.03 9.93 -23.68
N ALA A 47 -10.51 9.96 -22.44
CA ALA A 47 -10.38 11.14 -21.58
C ALA A 47 -8.90 11.50 -21.35
N GLN A 48 -8.05 10.50 -21.13
CA GLN A 48 -6.60 10.66 -20.93
C GLN A 48 -5.90 11.35 -22.10
N THR A 49 -6.39 11.21 -23.33
CA THR A 49 -5.79 11.91 -24.48
C THR A 49 -5.95 13.43 -24.42
N LEU A 50 -6.94 13.92 -23.70
CA LEU A 50 -7.36 15.34 -23.69
C LEU A 50 -6.90 16.12 -22.45
N VAL A 51 -6.77 15.45 -21.29
CA VAL A 51 -6.52 16.14 -20.02
C VAL A 51 -5.22 16.92 -20.01
N VAL A 52 -5.27 18.06 -19.33
CA VAL A 52 -4.16 18.97 -19.05
C VAL A 52 -4.15 19.32 -17.55
N PRO A 53 -3.10 19.93 -17.00
CA PRO A 53 -3.02 20.31 -15.60
C PRO A 53 -4.25 21.15 -15.13
N GLY A 54 -4.91 20.66 -14.08
CA GLY A 54 -6.10 21.26 -13.48
C GLY A 54 -7.40 20.57 -13.88
N ASP A 55 -7.41 19.72 -14.90
CA ASP A 55 -8.61 19.04 -15.35
C ASP A 55 -9.05 17.93 -14.38
N THR A 56 -10.38 17.68 -14.40
CA THR A 56 -11.01 16.60 -13.64
C THR A 56 -11.75 15.64 -14.56
N ILE A 57 -11.49 14.34 -14.40
CA ILE A 57 -12.24 13.28 -15.05
C ILE A 57 -13.17 12.66 -14.01
N PHE A 58 -14.48 12.81 -14.23
CA PHE A 58 -15.51 12.14 -13.45
C PHE A 58 -15.83 10.78 -14.05
N ILE A 59 -15.56 9.73 -13.32
CA ILE A 59 -15.83 8.34 -13.70
C ILE A 59 -17.20 7.98 -13.13
N MET A 60 -18.19 7.86 -13.99
CA MET A 60 -19.60 7.65 -13.61
C MET A 60 -19.80 6.24 -13.04
N PRO A 61 -20.81 6.03 -12.18
CA PRO A 61 -21.10 4.73 -11.59
C PRO A 61 -21.31 3.63 -12.62
N GLY A 62 -20.99 2.41 -12.26
CA GLY A 62 -21.18 1.20 -13.05
C GLY A 62 -19.91 0.38 -13.23
N THR A 63 -20.02 -0.72 -13.95
CA THR A 63 -18.89 -1.64 -14.21
C THR A 63 -18.29 -1.38 -15.59
N TYR A 64 -17.01 -1.08 -15.61
CA TYR A 64 -16.16 -0.92 -16.78
C TYR A 64 -15.45 -2.24 -17.04
N LYS A 65 -16.05 -3.10 -17.89
CA LYS A 65 -15.44 -4.38 -18.31
C LYS A 65 -14.28 -4.11 -19.25
N VAL A 66 -13.06 -4.35 -18.79
CA VAL A 66 -11.85 -4.24 -19.60
C VAL A 66 -11.73 -5.49 -20.46
N LYS A 67 -11.44 -5.30 -21.75
CA LYS A 67 -11.30 -6.38 -22.72
C LYS A 67 -9.87 -6.49 -23.22
N GLN A 68 -9.49 -7.66 -23.71
CA GLN A 68 -8.17 -7.91 -24.28
C GLN A 68 -7.76 -6.87 -25.35
N LYS A 69 -8.69 -6.42 -26.18
CA LYS A 69 -8.45 -5.40 -27.21
C LYS A 69 -8.19 -3.99 -26.67
N ASP A 70 -8.57 -3.73 -25.42
CA ASP A 70 -8.41 -2.43 -24.77
C ASP A 70 -7.02 -2.28 -24.14
N LEU A 71 -6.25 -3.37 -24.08
CA LEU A 71 -4.87 -3.32 -23.62
C LEU A 71 -4.01 -2.56 -24.63
N MET A 72 -3.21 -1.65 -24.10
CA MET A 72 -2.20 -1.00 -24.91
C MET A 72 -1.16 -2.04 -25.36
N ALA A 73 -0.65 -1.93 -26.59
CA ALA A 73 0.47 -2.75 -27.05
C ALA A 73 1.60 -2.69 -26.01
N PRO A 74 2.42 -3.77 -25.85
CA PRO A 74 3.41 -3.84 -24.78
C PRO A 74 4.34 -2.62 -24.83
N ILE A 75 4.00 -1.62 -24.03
CA ILE A 75 4.68 -0.31 -24.02
C ILE A 75 5.99 -0.41 -23.25
N TYR A 76 6.05 -1.31 -22.27
CA TYR A 76 7.16 -1.36 -21.34
C TYR A 76 7.93 -2.67 -21.49
N GLN A 77 9.11 -2.60 -22.14
CA GLN A 77 10.04 -3.72 -22.30
C GLN A 77 9.42 -4.99 -22.91
N LYS A 78 8.34 -4.88 -23.67
CA LYS A 78 7.59 -6.01 -24.27
C LYS A 78 7.09 -7.05 -23.26
N VAL A 79 7.03 -6.71 -21.96
CA VAL A 79 6.67 -7.63 -20.88
C VAL A 79 5.30 -7.29 -20.27
N TYR A 80 4.95 -6.00 -20.22
CA TYR A 80 3.74 -5.54 -19.54
C TYR A 80 2.62 -5.18 -20.51
N ALA A 81 1.45 -5.78 -20.30
CA ALA A 81 0.19 -5.36 -20.91
C ALA A 81 -0.49 -4.33 -19.99
N VAL A 82 -0.61 -3.11 -20.45
CA VAL A 82 -1.17 -1.99 -19.66
C VAL A 82 -2.58 -1.70 -20.15
N ALA A 83 -3.56 -1.61 -19.23
CA ALA A 83 -4.92 -1.22 -19.59
C ALA A 83 -5.09 0.31 -19.59
N PHE A 84 -4.68 0.99 -18.52
CA PHE A 84 -4.81 2.44 -18.41
C PHE A 84 -3.45 3.07 -18.08
N LEU A 85 -2.92 3.87 -19.03
CA LEU A 85 -1.70 4.63 -18.84
C LEU A 85 -2.06 6.06 -18.46
N LEU A 86 -1.69 6.47 -17.24
CA LEU A 86 -1.86 7.81 -16.70
C LEU A 86 -0.49 8.51 -16.68
N ASP A 87 -0.05 9.03 -17.84
CA ASP A 87 1.30 9.55 -18.07
C ASP A 87 1.39 11.09 -18.08
N LYS A 88 0.24 11.78 -18.10
CA LYS A 88 0.20 13.23 -18.02
C LYS A 88 0.31 13.67 -16.56
N SER A 89 1.11 14.71 -16.34
CA SER A 89 1.32 15.27 -15.00
C SER A 89 0.50 16.52 -14.78
N GLY A 90 -0.03 16.68 -13.57
CA GLY A 90 -0.50 17.95 -13.08
C GLY A 90 0.65 18.85 -12.59
N THR A 91 0.32 19.83 -11.78
CA THR A 91 1.27 20.67 -11.02
C THR A 91 0.77 20.76 -9.56
N PRO A 92 1.59 21.24 -8.62
CA PRO A 92 1.14 21.43 -7.23
C PRO A 92 -0.15 22.26 -7.11
N GLN A 93 -0.34 23.29 -7.94
CA GLN A 93 -1.50 24.16 -7.93
C GLN A 93 -2.63 23.68 -8.84
N LYS A 94 -2.33 22.82 -9.81
CA LYS A 94 -3.26 22.31 -10.83
C LYS A 94 -3.07 20.81 -11.01
N PRO A 95 -3.39 19.96 -10.00
CA PRO A 95 -3.35 18.50 -10.16
C PRO A 95 -4.35 18.04 -11.23
N ILE A 96 -4.10 16.89 -11.84
CA ILE A 96 -5.10 16.20 -12.66
C ILE A 96 -5.86 15.23 -11.76
N SER A 97 -7.19 15.28 -11.81
CA SER A 97 -8.05 14.50 -10.92
C SER A 97 -8.86 13.45 -11.67
N TYR A 98 -8.89 12.22 -11.14
CA TYR A 98 -9.70 11.09 -11.61
C TYR A 98 -10.62 10.69 -10.46
N ILE A 99 -11.90 11.05 -10.55
CA ILE A 99 -12.84 10.93 -9.43
C ILE A 99 -13.98 9.98 -9.79
N GLY A 100 -14.02 8.83 -9.13
CA GLY A 100 -15.17 7.95 -9.16
C GLY A 100 -16.37 8.62 -8.50
N VAL A 101 -17.46 8.70 -9.24
CA VAL A 101 -18.76 9.17 -8.74
C VAL A 101 -19.48 7.95 -8.16
N MET A 102 -19.88 8.02 -6.91
CA MET A 102 -20.66 6.95 -6.28
C MET A 102 -22.11 6.99 -6.77
N ASP A 103 -22.74 5.81 -6.83
CA ASP A 103 -24.17 5.73 -7.07
C ASP A 103 -25.01 6.14 -5.84
N ALA A 104 -26.33 6.05 -5.93
CA ALA A 104 -27.23 6.40 -4.82
C ALA A 104 -27.10 5.46 -3.60
N GLN A 105 -26.51 4.27 -3.77
CA GLN A 105 -26.26 3.29 -2.72
C GLN A 105 -24.85 3.43 -2.13
N GLY A 106 -24.03 4.36 -2.65
CA GLY A 106 -22.66 4.57 -2.22
C GLY A 106 -21.63 3.64 -2.93
N ASN A 107 -22.05 2.90 -3.95
CA ASN A 107 -21.11 2.04 -4.70
C ASN A 107 -20.23 2.89 -5.63
N ARG A 108 -18.97 2.54 -5.67
CA ARG A 108 -17.95 3.16 -6.54
C ARG A 108 -17.99 2.55 -7.95
N PRO A 109 -17.50 3.24 -8.98
CA PRO A 109 -17.26 2.63 -10.29
C PRO A 109 -16.23 1.50 -10.18
N VAL A 110 -16.51 0.39 -10.85
CA VAL A 110 -15.72 -0.84 -10.82
C VAL A 110 -15.04 -1.06 -12.16
N PHE A 111 -13.73 -1.24 -12.17
CA PHE A 111 -12.96 -1.69 -13.34
C PHE A 111 -12.69 -3.19 -13.19
N ASP A 112 -13.30 -3.97 -14.07
CA ASP A 112 -13.28 -5.44 -14.06
C ASP A 112 -12.31 -5.98 -15.12
N PHE A 113 -11.23 -6.61 -14.66
CA PHE A 113 -10.16 -7.19 -15.47
C PHE A 113 -10.26 -8.72 -15.62
N SER A 114 -11.34 -9.35 -15.15
CA SER A 114 -11.46 -10.82 -15.10
C SER A 114 -11.37 -11.51 -16.48
N GLU A 115 -11.75 -10.80 -17.55
CA GLU A 115 -11.70 -11.29 -18.92
C GLU A 115 -10.36 -11.02 -19.64
N VAL A 116 -9.40 -10.34 -18.98
CA VAL A 116 -8.14 -9.91 -19.60
C VAL A 116 -7.05 -10.93 -19.32
N LYS A 117 -6.65 -11.70 -20.32
CA LYS A 117 -5.69 -12.82 -20.20
C LYS A 117 -4.63 -12.81 -21.29
N PRO A 118 -3.79 -11.75 -21.43
CA PRO A 118 -2.68 -11.74 -22.38
C PRO A 118 -1.55 -12.64 -21.89
N ASP A 119 -0.69 -13.09 -22.77
CA ASP A 119 0.59 -13.71 -22.39
C ASP A 119 1.61 -12.62 -21.97
N ALA A 120 1.32 -11.96 -20.85
CA ALA A 120 2.13 -10.87 -20.30
C ALA A 120 1.75 -10.58 -18.85
N ARG A 121 2.59 -9.80 -18.15
CA ARG A 121 2.22 -9.17 -16.88
C ARG A 121 1.17 -8.09 -17.14
N ILE A 122 0.10 -8.10 -16.39
CA ILE A 122 -0.99 -7.12 -16.53
C ILE A 122 -0.78 -6.00 -15.51
N THR A 123 -0.80 -4.76 -16.00
CA THR A 123 -0.93 -3.58 -15.12
C THR A 123 -2.26 -2.91 -15.44
N GLY A 124 -3.16 -2.86 -14.45
CA GLY A 124 -4.47 -2.22 -14.59
C GLY A 124 -4.32 -0.72 -14.82
N PHE A 125 -3.79 -0.02 -13.85
CA PHE A 125 -3.50 1.42 -13.91
C PHE A 125 -2.01 1.67 -13.74
N LEU A 126 -1.34 2.13 -14.81
CA LEU A 126 0.07 2.55 -14.77
C LEU A 126 0.16 4.06 -14.63
N LEU A 127 0.55 4.53 -13.45
CA LEU A 127 0.79 5.94 -13.16
C LEU A 127 2.24 6.28 -13.47
N ARG A 128 2.46 7.11 -14.47
CA ARG A 128 3.74 7.72 -14.83
C ARG A 128 3.70 9.25 -14.74
N GLY A 129 2.50 9.81 -14.61
CA GLY A 129 2.29 11.21 -14.30
C GLY A 129 2.46 11.51 -12.81
N SER A 130 2.89 12.71 -12.51
CA SER A 130 2.99 13.27 -11.15
C SER A 130 1.85 14.26 -10.89
N TYR A 131 1.56 14.53 -9.61
CA TYR A 131 0.48 15.41 -9.20
C TYR A 131 -0.89 14.93 -9.71
N LEU A 132 -1.14 13.61 -9.58
CA LEU A 132 -2.42 12.99 -9.87
C LEU A 132 -3.21 12.80 -8.58
N ARG A 133 -4.53 13.00 -8.66
CA ARG A 133 -5.50 12.73 -7.59
C ARG A 133 -6.45 11.65 -8.10
N ILE A 134 -6.40 10.44 -7.53
CA ILE A 134 -7.27 9.33 -7.92
C ILE A 134 -8.13 8.95 -6.73
N LYS A 135 -9.45 8.97 -6.90
CA LYS A 135 -10.37 8.78 -5.80
C LYS A 135 -11.57 7.93 -6.16
N ASN A 136 -12.06 7.11 -5.19
CA ASN A 136 -13.32 6.39 -5.24
C ASN A 136 -13.44 5.42 -6.42
N ILE A 137 -12.47 4.53 -6.61
CA ILE A 137 -12.45 3.54 -7.69
C ILE A 137 -12.29 2.12 -7.10
N GLU A 138 -12.91 1.13 -7.73
CA GLU A 138 -12.63 -0.28 -7.48
C GLU A 138 -11.97 -0.92 -8.70
N SER A 139 -10.96 -1.75 -8.46
CA SER A 139 -10.28 -2.59 -9.45
C SER A 139 -10.39 -4.04 -9.02
N ILE A 140 -10.98 -4.88 -9.87
CA ILE A 140 -11.23 -6.29 -9.56
C ILE A 140 -10.70 -7.21 -10.65
N GLY A 141 -10.43 -8.47 -10.28
CA GLY A 141 -10.26 -9.55 -11.23
C GLY A 141 -8.95 -9.53 -12.02
N ILE A 142 -7.93 -8.77 -11.63
CA ILE A 142 -6.61 -8.78 -12.29
C ILE A 142 -6.10 -10.23 -12.39
N GLN A 143 -5.61 -10.62 -13.57
CA GLN A 143 -5.18 -11.99 -13.86
C GLN A 143 -3.66 -12.12 -13.87
N VAL A 144 -3.17 -13.31 -13.53
CA VAL A 144 -1.81 -13.80 -13.83
C VAL A 144 -1.96 -14.95 -14.83
N THR A 145 -1.20 -14.93 -15.91
CA THR A 145 -1.34 -15.89 -17.02
C THR A 145 -0.06 -16.66 -17.32
N GLN A 146 1.05 -16.26 -16.70
CA GLN A 146 2.37 -16.84 -16.93
C GLN A 146 2.79 -17.70 -15.74
N ALA A 147 3.24 -18.93 -16.00
CA ALA A 147 3.55 -19.91 -14.97
C ALA A 147 4.91 -19.68 -14.25
N HIS A 148 5.85 -18.92 -14.86
CA HIS A 148 7.13 -18.60 -14.23
C HIS A 148 6.97 -17.55 -13.13
N HIS A 149 8.05 -17.25 -12.43
CA HIS A 149 8.04 -16.17 -11.41
C HIS A 149 7.65 -14.83 -12.06
N THR A 150 6.48 -14.34 -11.69
CA THR A 150 5.87 -13.13 -12.27
C THR A 150 4.87 -12.52 -11.30
N GLN A 151 4.42 -11.33 -11.62
CA GLN A 151 3.36 -10.63 -10.88
C GLN A 151 2.54 -9.76 -11.84
N SER A 152 1.29 -9.52 -11.53
CA SER A 152 0.46 -8.48 -12.14
C SER A 152 0.12 -7.45 -11.08
N GLU A 153 -0.27 -6.24 -11.47
CA GLU A 153 -0.57 -5.17 -10.51
C GLU A 153 -1.88 -4.45 -10.88
N ASN A 154 -2.72 -4.15 -9.88
CA ASN A 154 -3.91 -3.32 -10.09
C ASN A 154 -3.52 -1.85 -10.33
N PHE A 155 -2.78 -1.25 -9.40
CA PHE A 155 -2.26 0.11 -9.50
C PHE A 155 -0.74 0.08 -9.39
N ARG A 156 -0.06 0.60 -10.40
CA ARG A 156 1.40 0.69 -10.42
C ARG A 156 1.84 2.13 -10.57
N ILE A 157 2.62 2.64 -9.61
CA ILE A 157 3.31 3.93 -9.69
C ILE A 157 4.75 3.68 -10.12
N PHE A 158 5.17 4.30 -11.22
CA PHE A 158 6.48 4.07 -11.80
C PHE A 158 7.15 5.37 -12.23
N ASN A 159 8.25 5.75 -11.57
CA ASN A 159 8.95 7.02 -11.80
C ASN A 159 8.02 8.24 -11.71
N ALA A 160 7.13 8.27 -10.71
CA ALA A 160 6.12 9.31 -10.55
C ALA A 160 5.96 9.70 -9.07
N SER A 161 5.71 10.96 -8.81
CA SER A 161 5.74 11.55 -7.47
C SER A 161 4.55 12.48 -7.23
N HIS A 162 4.28 12.81 -5.96
CA HIS A 162 3.22 13.72 -5.56
C HIS A 162 1.81 13.28 -5.99
N ASN A 163 1.57 11.97 -6.01
CA ASN A 163 0.26 11.42 -6.32
C ASN A 163 -0.52 11.10 -5.03
N ILE A 164 -1.82 11.32 -5.06
CA ILE A 164 -2.73 10.89 -3.98
C ILE A 164 -3.72 9.87 -4.54
N LEU A 165 -3.74 8.69 -3.93
CA LEU A 165 -4.72 7.64 -4.16
C LEU A 165 -5.62 7.56 -2.92
N GLU A 166 -6.90 7.87 -3.05
CA GLU A 166 -7.83 7.97 -1.93
C GLU A 166 -9.06 7.09 -2.12
N ASN A 167 -9.42 6.31 -1.10
CA ASN A 167 -10.62 5.46 -1.09
C ASN A 167 -10.73 4.57 -2.33
N ILE A 168 -9.66 3.83 -2.60
CA ILE A 168 -9.57 2.90 -3.73
C ILE A 168 -9.49 1.48 -3.18
N SER A 169 -10.19 0.54 -3.83
CA SER A 169 -10.04 -0.89 -3.53
C SER A 169 -9.46 -1.65 -4.72
N ALA A 170 -8.56 -2.60 -4.43
CA ALA A 170 -7.98 -3.53 -5.39
C ALA A 170 -8.15 -4.95 -4.86
N HIS A 171 -9.02 -5.76 -5.47
CA HIS A 171 -9.42 -7.01 -4.85
C HIS A 171 -9.93 -8.09 -5.79
N ASP A 172 -10.14 -9.28 -5.24
CA ASP A 172 -10.71 -10.45 -5.92
C ASP A 172 -9.98 -10.77 -7.24
N GLY A 173 -8.65 -10.68 -7.23
CA GLY A 173 -7.78 -10.92 -8.37
C GLY A 173 -6.56 -11.77 -8.02
N MET A 174 -5.60 -11.81 -8.94
CA MET A 174 -4.34 -12.56 -8.79
C MET A 174 -3.13 -11.65 -8.60
N GLY A 175 -3.28 -10.33 -8.77
CA GLY A 175 -2.17 -9.38 -8.76
C GLY A 175 -2.01 -8.62 -7.45
N ILE A 176 -0.88 -7.95 -7.31
CA ILE A 176 -0.63 -6.99 -6.24
C ILE A 176 -1.69 -5.88 -6.29
N GLY A 177 -2.20 -5.47 -5.13
CA GLY A 177 -3.17 -4.38 -5.07
C GLY A 177 -2.56 -3.05 -5.53
N PHE A 178 -1.54 -2.60 -4.84
CA PHE A 178 -0.84 -1.34 -5.13
C PHE A 178 0.66 -1.58 -5.15
N TYR A 179 1.34 -1.09 -6.19
CA TYR A 179 2.77 -1.30 -6.36
C TYR A 179 3.49 -0.01 -6.75
N LEU A 180 4.47 0.40 -5.94
CA LEU A 180 5.28 1.59 -6.16
C LEU A 180 6.74 1.19 -6.35
N ILE A 181 7.38 1.67 -7.42
CA ILE A 181 8.76 1.27 -7.75
C ILE A 181 9.54 2.37 -8.49
N LYS A 182 10.84 2.32 -8.36
CA LYS A 182 11.82 3.24 -8.97
C LYS A 182 11.81 4.61 -8.28
N LYS A 183 12.07 5.70 -9.01
CA LYS A 183 12.13 7.05 -8.46
C LYS A 183 10.72 7.58 -8.20
N CYS A 184 10.25 7.38 -6.99
CA CYS A 184 8.90 7.75 -6.55
C CYS A 184 8.97 8.39 -5.16
N ALA A 185 8.53 9.62 -5.02
CA ALA A 185 8.53 10.36 -3.76
C ALA A 185 7.17 11.04 -3.53
N HIS A 186 6.83 11.34 -2.27
CA HIS A 186 5.62 12.08 -1.92
C HIS A 186 4.34 11.49 -2.52
N ASN A 187 4.21 10.16 -2.54
CA ASN A 187 2.98 9.50 -2.92
C ASN A 187 2.20 9.10 -1.66
N TYR A 188 0.93 9.42 -1.62
CA TYR A 188 0.06 9.21 -0.47
C TYR A 188 -1.07 8.24 -0.82
N PHE A 189 -1.16 7.13 -0.09
CA PHE A 189 -2.25 6.17 -0.17
C PHE A 189 -3.14 6.38 1.04
N ILE A 190 -4.36 6.84 0.82
CA ILE A 190 -5.27 7.27 1.88
C ILE A 190 -6.52 6.40 1.85
N ASN A 191 -6.75 5.64 2.93
CA ASN A 191 -7.94 4.81 3.06
C ASN A 191 -8.16 3.84 1.89
N CYS A 192 -7.07 3.30 1.35
CA CYS A 192 -7.12 2.28 0.30
C CYS A 192 -7.22 0.88 0.90
N ASP A 193 -7.90 -0.03 0.19
CA ASP A 193 -8.08 -1.42 0.60
C ASP A 193 -7.51 -2.36 -0.47
N ALA A 194 -6.73 -3.37 -0.06
CA ALA A 194 -6.26 -4.45 -0.93
C ALA A 194 -6.60 -5.79 -0.29
N TYR A 195 -7.42 -6.61 -0.95
CA TYR A 195 -7.90 -7.84 -0.32
C TYR A 195 -8.30 -8.94 -1.30
N ASN A 196 -8.31 -10.18 -0.80
CA ASN A 196 -8.67 -11.37 -1.57
C ASN A 196 -7.88 -11.52 -2.87
N ASN A 197 -6.60 -11.11 -2.90
CA ASN A 197 -5.76 -11.28 -4.07
C ASN A 197 -4.95 -12.56 -3.93
N PHE A 198 -5.13 -13.49 -4.87
CA PHE A 198 -4.50 -14.81 -4.83
C PHE A 198 -4.06 -15.27 -6.21
N ASP A 199 -2.75 -15.35 -6.44
CA ASP A 199 -2.16 -15.89 -7.65
C ASP A 199 -2.20 -17.43 -7.62
N THR A 200 -3.02 -18.00 -8.47
CA THR A 200 -3.18 -19.45 -8.62
C THR A 200 -2.40 -20.03 -9.79
N VAL A 201 -1.56 -19.24 -10.47
CA VAL A 201 -0.92 -19.60 -11.75
C VAL A 201 0.61 -19.59 -11.66
N SER A 202 1.22 -18.47 -11.26
CA SER A 202 2.68 -18.39 -11.24
C SER A 202 3.28 -19.33 -10.19
N GLU A 203 4.48 -19.84 -10.48
CA GLU A 203 5.22 -20.72 -9.57
C GLU A 203 4.39 -21.91 -9.04
N ASN A 204 3.57 -22.50 -9.90
CA ASN A 204 2.62 -23.58 -9.58
C ASN A 204 1.52 -23.17 -8.58
N GLY A 205 1.06 -21.92 -8.63
CA GLY A 205 -0.03 -21.43 -7.81
C GLY A 205 0.31 -21.28 -6.33
N LYS A 206 1.58 -21.06 -6.00
CA LYS A 206 2.01 -20.86 -4.61
C LYS A 206 1.51 -19.58 -3.97
N GLY A 207 1.03 -18.62 -4.80
CA GLY A 207 0.46 -17.35 -4.32
C GLY A 207 1.47 -16.35 -3.76
N GLY A 208 2.77 -16.63 -3.80
CA GLY A 208 3.81 -15.68 -3.45
C GLY A 208 3.96 -14.65 -4.58
N ASN A 209 3.80 -13.39 -4.35
CA ASN A 209 3.80 -12.21 -5.21
C ASN A 209 2.43 -11.51 -5.34
N SER A 210 1.45 -11.84 -4.49
CA SER A 210 0.17 -11.13 -4.45
C SER A 210 0.03 -10.40 -3.13
N ASP A 211 0.91 -9.39 -2.94
CA ASP A 211 0.85 -8.50 -1.79
C ASP A 211 -0.37 -7.57 -1.85
N GLY A 212 -0.83 -7.10 -0.70
CA GLY A 212 -1.76 -5.98 -0.66
C GLY A 212 -1.11 -4.70 -1.20
N PHE A 213 0.03 -4.33 -0.64
CA PHE A 213 0.76 -3.11 -0.96
C PHE A 213 2.26 -3.39 -1.02
N GLY A 214 2.86 -3.28 -2.21
CA GLY A 214 4.30 -3.29 -2.42
C GLY A 214 4.82 -1.85 -2.59
N CYS A 215 5.80 -1.43 -1.79
CA CYS A 215 6.37 -0.10 -1.89
C CYS A 215 7.90 -0.17 -1.89
N HIS A 216 8.47 -0.11 -3.08
CA HIS A 216 9.89 -0.32 -3.33
C HIS A 216 10.56 0.91 -3.96
N PRO A 217 10.59 2.07 -3.25
CA PRO A 217 11.28 3.26 -3.74
C PRO A 217 12.74 2.92 -4.05
N GLY A 218 13.16 3.24 -5.27
CA GLY A 218 14.41 2.73 -5.84
C GLY A 218 15.60 3.68 -5.76
N THR A 219 15.44 4.84 -5.09
CA THR A 219 16.51 5.84 -4.91
C THR A 219 16.38 6.49 -3.53
N LEU A 220 17.48 7.02 -2.99
CA LEU A 220 17.51 7.64 -1.66
C LEU A 220 16.60 8.89 -1.55
N ASP A 221 16.40 9.60 -2.65
CA ASP A 221 15.55 10.79 -2.74
C ASP A 221 14.06 10.45 -3.00
N SER A 222 13.70 9.18 -2.95
CA SER A 222 12.32 8.71 -3.06
C SER A 222 11.58 8.69 -1.71
N GLU A 223 11.72 9.75 -0.94
CA GLU A 223 11.17 9.89 0.41
C GLU A 223 9.67 10.23 0.43
N GLU A 224 9.08 10.27 1.62
CA GLU A 224 7.70 10.69 1.88
C GLU A 224 6.63 9.87 1.12
N ASN A 225 6.86 8.57 0.91
CA ASN A 225 5.76 7.67 0.52
C ASN A 225 5.04 7.21 1.78
N VAL A 226 3.73 7.50 1.89
CA VAL A 226 2.95 7.29 3.10
C VAL A 226 1.65 6.55 2.81
N PHE A 227 1.37 5.57 3.64
CA PHE A 227 0.09 4.86 3.69
C PHE A 227 -0.63 5.26 4.96
N ILE A 228 -1.85 5.76 4.86
CA ILE A 228 -2.65 6.17 6.01
C ILE A 228 -4.06 5.59 5.96
N GLY A 229 -4.47 4.90 7.02
CA GLY A 229 -5.77 4.25 7.11
C GLY A 229 -6.00 3.14 6.09
N CYS A 230 -4.94 2.63 5.44
CA CYS A 230 -5.04 1.55 4.47
C CYS A 230 -5.25 0.18 5.16
N ARG A 231 -5.92 -0.75 4.46
CA ARG A 231 -6.14 -2.12 4.95
C ARG A 231 -5.71 -3.15 3.92
N ALA A 232 -5.03 -4.20 4.39
CA ALA A 232 -4.65 -5.37 3.60
C ALA A 232 -5.13 -6.63 4.30
N TRP A 233 -5.99 -7.44 3.62
CA TRP A 233 -6.47 -8.68 4.23
C TRP A 233 -6.74 -9.77 3.20
N TYR A 234 -6.49 -11.02 3.58
CA TYR A 234 -6.62 -12.19 2.71
C TYR A 234 -5.88 -12.06 1.37
N ASN A 235 -4.76 -11.32 1.34
CA ASN A 235 -3.83 -11.42 0.22
C ASN A 235 -2.98 -12.68 0.41
N SER A 236 -2.72 -13.40 -0.67
CA SER A 236 -2.04 -14.70 -0.54
C SER A 236 -0.58 -14.59 -0.11
N ASP A 237 0.05 -13.44 -0.32
CA ASP A 237 1.38 -13.12 0.21
C ASP A 237 1.28 -12.07 1.33
N ASP A 238 2.12 -11.08 1.39
CA ASP A 238 2.21 -10.12 2.48
C ASP A 238 1.11 -9.04 2.42
N GLY A 239 0.73 -8.48 3.57
CA GLY A 239 -0.15 -7.32 3.60
C GLY A 239 0.55 -6.07 3.03
N TYR A 240 1.75 -5.81 3.52
CA TYR A 240 2.63 -4.72 3.10
C TYR A 240 4.04 -5.26 2.91
N ASP A 241 4.68 -4.99 1.77
CA ASP A 241 6.06 -5.40 1.46
C ASP A 241 6.94 -4.20 1.09
N LEU A 242 8.05 -4.02 1.82
CA LEU A 242 9.08 -3.01 1.59
C LEU A 242 10.43 -3.60 1.18
N ILE A 243 10.46 -4.83 0.69
CA ILE A 243 11.73 -5.47 0.31
C ILE A 243 12.55 -4.59 -0.64
N ASN A 244 13.84 -4.42 -0.34
CA ASN A 244 14.75 -3.58 -1.12
C ASN A 244 14.36 -2.10 -1.27
N ALA A 245 13.39 -1.59 -0.52
CA ALA A 245 13.10 -0.16 -0.48
C ALA A 245 14.34 0.63 -0.05
N GLN A 246 14.70 1.70 -0.78
CA GLN A 246 15.93 2.46 -0.59
C GLN A 246 15.70 3.80 0.12
N ALA A 247 14.46 4.20 0.32
CA ALA A 247 14.07 5.40 1.05
C ALA A 247 13.02 5.08 2.11
N PRO A 248 12.90 5.87 3.18
CA PRO A 248 11.92 5.67 4.25
C PRO A 248 10.48 5.64 3.72
N VAL A 249 9.69 4.72 4.25
CA VAL A 249 8.24 4.59 4.00
C VAL A 249 7.53 4.63 5.35
N LYS A 250 6.36 5.26 5.40
CA LYS A 250 5.55 5.37 6.62
C LYS A 250 4.20 4.68 6.45
N PHE A 251 3.80 3.94 7.48
CA PHE A 251 2.47 3.40 7.66
C PHE A 251 1.83 4.06 8.88
N ILE A 252 0.65 4.63 8.74
CA ILE A 252 -0.06 5.33 9.81
C ILE A 252 -1.51 4.83 9.84
N TYR A 253 -1.99 4.31 10.98
CA TYR A 253 -3.33 3.73 11.11
C TYR A 253 -3.65 2.62 10.09
N CYS A 254 -2.62 1.92 9.61
CA CYS A 254 -2.80 0.83 8.65
C CYS A 254 -3.13 -0.50 9.36
N ILE A 255 -3.86 -1.36 8.65
CA ILE A 255 -4.33 -2.64 9.18
C ILE A 255 -3.89 -3.77 8.25
N ALA A 256 -3.33 -4.84 8.82
CA ALA A 256 -3.02 -6.09 8.14
C ALA A 256 -3.72 -7.26 8.86
N TYR A 257 -4.58 -7.99 8.17
CA TYR A 257 -5.37 -9.07 8.75
C TYR A 257 -5.42 -10.29 7.86
N LYS A 258 -5.07 -11.47 8.40
CA LYS A 258 -5.14 -12.76 7.70
C LYS A 258 -4.47 -12.78 6.31
N ASN A 259 -3.37 -12.06 6.10
CA ASN A 259 -2.57 -12.24 4.89
C ASN A 259 -1.81 -13.57 4.95
N GLY A 260 -1.51 -14.16 3.79
CA GLY A 260 -1.01 -15.53 3.66
C GLY A 260 -2.10 -16.59 3.70
N TYR A 261 -3.35 -16.18 3.70
CA TYR A 261 -4.53 -17.06 3.60
C TYR A 261 -5.38 -16.68 2.40
N ALA A 262 -6.07 -17.67 1.86
CA ALA A 262 -7.22 -17.47 0.98
C ALA A 262 -8.45 -18.10 1.64
N SER A 263 -9.60 -17.43 1.52
CA SER A 263 -10.88 -18.02 1.95
C SER A 263 -11.43 -18.88 0.82
N ILE A 264 -11.37 -20.19 0.98
CA ILE A 264 -11.85 -21.17 0.00
C ILE A 264 -12.98 -21.95 0.62
N ASN A 265 -14.18 -21.85 0.06
CA ASN A 265 -15.40 -22.48 0.57
C ASN A 265 -15.69 -22.12 2.05
N GLY A 266 -15.39 -20.88 2.44
CA GLY A 266 -15.58 -20.39 3.81
C GLY A 266 -14.51 -20.83 4.82
N GLU A 267 -13.48 -21.56 4.37
CA GLU A 267 -12.36 -21.98 5.20
C GLU A 267 -11.08 -21.22 4.85
N ASP A 268 -10.30 -20.88 5.88
CA ASP A 268 -8.99 -20.26 5.70
C ASP A 268 -7.96 -21.30 5.27
N LYS A 269 -7.49 -21.22 4.04
CA LYS A 269 -6.40 -22.05 3.53
C LYS A 269 -5.08 -21.25 3.58
N LYS A 270 -4.04 -21.86 4.15
CA LYS A 270 -2.67 -21.28 4.15
C LYS A 270 -2.09 -21.36 2.74
N ILE A 271 -1.60 -20.23 2.24
CA ILE A 271 -1.07 -20.12 0.88
C ILE A 271 0.43 -19.81 0.89
N ALA A 272 0.82 -18.53 0.91
CA ALA A 272 2.22 -18.11 0.81
C ALA A 272 2.74 -17.50 2.13
N ASP A 273 3.73 -16.62 2.10
CA ASP A 273 4.45 -16.15 3.29
C ASP A 273 3.53 -15.47 4.31
N GLY A 274 2.80 -14.46 3.93
CA GLY A 274 1.72 -13.88 4.73
C GLY A 274 2.17 -13.15 5.98
N ASN A 275 3.13 -12.26 5.86
CA ASN A 275 3.41 -11.30 6.92
C ASN A 275 2.38 -10.18 6.90
N GLY A 276 2.10 -9.57 8.04
CA GLY A 276 1.27 -8.37 8.08
C GLY A 276 1.99 -7.18 7.46
N PHE A 277 3.09 -6.78 8.09
CA PHE A 277 3.97 -5.70 7.66
C PHE A 277 5.40 -6.23 7.52
N LYS A 278 5.83 -6.52 6.30
CA LYS A 278 7.21 -6.85 5.97
C LYS A 278 7.97 -5.55 5.70
N CYS A 279 8.44 -4.93 6.79
CA CYS A 279 8.96 -3.57 6.80
C CYS A 279 10.45 -3.46 6.44
N GLY A 280 11.08 -4.50 5.92
CA GLY A 280 12.51 -4.48 5.69
C GLY A 280 12.97 -5.32 4.52
N GLY A 281 14.22 -5.85 4.61
CA GLY A 281 14.84 -6.57 3.51
C GLY A 281 15.76 -5.70 2.66
N TYR A 282 16.13 -4.52 3.15
CA TYR A 282 17.13 -3.70 2.47
C TYR A 282 18.45 -4.45 2.32
N GLY A 283 19.00 -4.41 1.12
CA GLY A 283 20.23 -5.11 0.79
C GLY A 283 20.08 -6.60 0.51
N MET A 284 18.87 -7.12 0.37
CA MET A 284 18.64 -8.52 -0.08
C MET A 284 19.11 -8.75 -1.51
N GLY A 285 19.04 -7.77 -2.38
CA GLY A 285 19.52 -7.83 -3.76
C GLY A 285 20.99 -7.46 -3.92
N LYS A 286 21.67 -8.03 -4.92
CA LYS A 286 23.08 -7.71 -5.22
C LYS A 286 23.34 -6.22 -5.45
N VAL A 287 22.40 -5.53 -6.12
CA VAL A 287 22.53 -4.09 -6.47
C VAL A 287 22.43 -3.20 -5.24
N ALA A 288 21.53 -3.49 -4.33
CA ALA A 288 21.33 -2.69 -3.13
C ALA A 288 22.55 -2.78 -2.17
N ARG A 289 23.24 -3.92 -2.15
CA ARG A 289 24.42 -4.13 -1.28
C ARG A 289 25.62 -3.27 -1.64
N THR A 290 25.78 -2.90 -2.90
CA THR A 290 26.97 -2.18 -3.39
C THR A 290 26.79 -0.68 -3.48
N LYS A 291 25.55 -0.18 -3.47
CA LYS A 291 25.28 1.25 -3.80
C LYS A 291 24.99 2.16 -2.60
N PHE A 292 24.56 1.62 -1.46
CA PHE A 292 24.03 2.46 -0.38
C PHE A 292 24.70 2.14 0.96
N GLU A 293 25.15 3.20 1.64
CA GLU A 293 25.85 3.09 2.90
C GLU A 293 24.90 2.95 4.10
N LYS A 294 23.72 3.53 4.02
CA LYS A 294 22.75 3.59 5.11
C LYS A 294 21.42 2.95 4.70
N ALA A 295 20.97 1.96 5.47
CA ALA A 295 19.65 1.40 5.31
C ALA A 295 18.57 2.43 5.72
N PRO A 296 17.44 2.51 5.00
CA PRO A 296 16.34 3.40 5.38
C PRO A 296 15.68 2.93 6.69
N MET A 297 15.25 3.86 7.53
CA MET A 297 14.43 3.54 8.69
C MET A 297 12.95 3.70 8.32
N HIS A 298 12.27 2.58 8.07
CA HIS A 298 10.83 2.60 7.84
C HIS A 298 10.08 2.75 9.17
N MET A 299 8.87 3.32 9.11
CA MET A 299 8.06 3.60 10.30
C MET A 299 6.67 2.99 10.18
N ALA A 300 6.16 2.46 11.29
CA ALA A 300 4.73 2.17 11.46
C ALA A 300 4.23 2.82 12.75
N GLU A 301 3.15 3.56 12.66
CA GLU A 301 2.53 4.28 13.76
C GLU A 301 1.04 3.97 13.84
N ASN A 302 0.54 3.61 15.04
CA ASN A 302 -0.85 3.25 15.27
C ASN A 302 -1.39 2.18 14.30
N CYS A 303 -0.54 1.23 13.88
CA CYS A 303 -0.89 0.16 12.95
C CYS A 303 -1.32 -1.12 13.69
N ILE A 304 -2.23 -1.89 13.09
CA ILE A 304 -2.70 -3.18 13.62
C ILE A 304 -2.28 -4.31 12.70
N SER A 305 -1.66 -5.35 13.25
CA SER A 305 -1.32 -6.58 12.56
C SER A 305 -1.91 -7.78 13.29
N ALA A 306 -2.92 -8.43 12.68
CA ALA A 306 -3.68 -9.48 13.36
C ALA A 306 -3.85 -10.75 12.52
N ALA A 307 -3.61 -11.89 13.14
CA ALA A 307 -3.89 -13.22 12.62
C ALA A 307 -3.27 -13.51 11.22
N ASN A 308 -2.20 -12.82 10.84
CA ASN A 308 -1.48 -13.12 9.61
C ASN A 308 -0.77 -14.47 9.73
N ARG A 309 -0.55 -15.14 8.59
CA ARG A 309 0.01 -16.52 8.58
C ARG A 309 1.43 -16.58 9.14
N ALA A 310 2.27 -15.60 8.84
CA ALA A 310 3.63 -15.51 9.35
C ALA A 310 3.74 -14.44 10.44
N ASN A 311 4.55 -13.41 10.24
CA ASN A 311 4.82 -12.43 11.28
C ASN A 311 3.85 -11.24 11.23
N GLY A 312 3.64 -10.59 12.36
CA GLY A 312 2.89 -9.35 12.42
C GLY A 312 3.67 -8.18 11.83
N PHE A 313 4.70 -7.75 12.51
CA PHE A 313 5.68 -6.77 12.06
C PHE A 313 7.02 -7.47 11.87
N TYR A 314 7.59 -7.38 10.68
CA TYR A 314 8.76 -8.17 10.29
C TYR A 314 9.88 -7.31 9.70
N ALA A 315 11.05 -7.39 10.31
CA ALA A 315 12.24 -6.70 9.84
C ALA A 315 12.86 -7.34 8.57
N ASN A 316 12.50 -8.57 8.25
CA ASN A 316 12.93 -9.26 7.03
C ASN A 316 14.45 -9.14 6.77
N HIS A 317 15.26 -9.46 7.77
CA HIS A 317 16.72 -9.38 7.68
C HIS A 317 17.26 -8.00 7.28
N HIS A 318 16.59 -6.92 7.70
CA HIS A 318 16.99 -5.56 7.39
C HIS A 318 18.41 -5.25 7.87
N LEU A 319 19.12 -4.34 7.20
CA LEU A 319 20.48 -3.92 7.59
C LEU A 319 20.51 -2.76 8.59
N GLY A 320 19.38 -2.22 8.96
CA GLY A 320 19.25 -1.10 9.89
C GLY A 320 18.08 -1.26 10.85
N GLY A 321 17.79 -0.21 11.57
CA GLY A 321 16.65 -0.15 12.48
C GLY A 321 15.33 0.12 11.76
N LEU A 322 14.24 -0.20 12.45
CA LEU A 322 12.87 0.15 12.10
C LEU A 322 12.23 0.89 13.28
N HIS A 323 11.24 1.73 13.03
CA HIS A 323 10.58 2.49 14.07
C HIS A 323 9.09 2.14 14.15
N PHE A 324 8.68 1.51 15.26
CA PHE A 324 7.29 1.16 15.53
C PHE A 324 6.80 1.91 16.76
N ILE A 325 5.70 2.65 16.59
CA ILE A 325 5.10 3.49 17.64
C ILE A 325 3.63 3.11 17.79
N ARG A 326 3.19 2.80 19.01
CA ARG A 326 1.79 2.49 19.31
C ARG A 326 1.17 1.44 18.37
N CYS A 327 1.96 0.51 17.88
CA CYS A 327 1.44 -0.58 17.05
C CYS A 327 0.86 -1.70 17.91
N SER A 328 -0.19 -2.37 17.40
CA SER A 328 -0.81 -3.52 18.04
C SER A 328 -0.66 -4.79 17.20
N ALA A 329 -0.14 -5.85 17.79
CA ALA A 329 0.02 -7.15 17.13
C ALA A 329 -0.73 -8.25 17.89
N TYR A 330 -1.49 -9.09 17.15
CA TYR A 330 -2.37 -10.09 17.74
C TYR A 330 -2.38 -11.40 16.96
N LYS A 331 -2.05 -12.51 17.62
CA LYS A 331 -2.18 -13.89 17.10
C LYS A 331 -1.58 -14.11 15.70
N ASN A 332 -0.48 -13.45 15.35
CA ASN A 332 0.22 -13.76 14.12
C ASN A 332 0.93 -15.11 14.21
N GLY A 333 0.92 -15.88 13.12
CA GLY A 333 1.34 -17.29 13.10
C GLY A 333 2.83 -17.52 13.35
N GLY A 334 3.68 -16.56 13.02
CA GLY A 334 5.10 -16.51 13.36
C GLY A 334 5.32 -15.79 14.71
N ALA A 335 5.91 -14.61 14.66
CA ALA A 335 6.02 -13.71 15.81
C ALA A 335 5.13 -12.49 15.60
N ASN A 336 4.59 -11.91 16.69
CA ASN A 336 3.91 -10.62 16.60
C ASN A 336 4.88 -9.52 16.13
N TYR A 337 6.12 -9.52 16.65
CA TYR A 337 7.22 -8.67 16.20
C TYR A 337 8.45 -9.56 15.96
N ASN A 338 8.86 -9.69 14.71
CA ASN A 338 10.09 -10.40 14.34
C ASN A 338 11.14 -9.39 13.89
N MET A 339 12.07 -9.08 14.79
CA MET A 339 13.06 -8.02 14.62
C MET A 339 14.45 -8.54 14.32
N THR A 340 14.55 -9.69 13.64
CA THR A 340 15.84 -10.20 13.21
C THR A 340 16.44 -9.38 12.09
N ASN A 341 17.71 -9.05 12.24
CA ASN A 341 18.49 -8.32 11.24
C ASN A 341 19.39 -9.27 10.44
N ARG A 342 20.01 -8.75 9.41
CA ARG A 342 21.13 -9.34 8.69
C ARG A 342 22.44 -9.00 9.41
N LYS A 343 23.45 -9.87 9.29
CA LYS A 343 24.76 -9.70 9.92
C LYS A 343 25.47 -8.44 9.44
N ASP A 344 25.61 -8.28 8.13
CA ASP A 344 26.28 -7.14 7.52
C ASP A 344 25.91 -7.00 6.02
N ARG A 345 26.44 -5.96 5.38
CA ARG A 345 26.20 -5.67 3.96
C ARG A 345 26.82 -6.67 2.99
N THR A 346 27.86 -7.37 3.41
CA THR A 346 28.62 -8.30 2.54
C THR A 346 27.97 -9.67 2.48
N GLU A 347 27.11 -9.98 3.44
CA GLU A 347 26.44 -11.26 3.51
C GLU A 347 25.48 -11.48 2.35
N THR A 348 25.58 -12.64 1.71
CA THR A 348 24.75 -13.02 0.56
C THR A 348 23.54 -13.87 0.95
N GLY A 349 23.54 -14.44 2.15
CA GLY A 349 22.48 -15.26 2.69
C GLY A 349 21.49 -14.49 3.58
N ASN A 350 20.53 -15.20 4.12
CA ASN A 350 19.64 -14.73 5.16
C ASN A 350 20.19 -15.13 6.52
N SER A 351 21.01 -14.27 7.11
CA SER A 351 21.39 -14.47 8.51
C SER A 351 20.31 -13.95 9.42
N ASN A 352 20.04 -14.69 10.49
CA ASN A 352 19.24 -14.21 11.61
C ASN A 352 20.20 -13.83 12.73
N VAL A 353 20.52 -12.56 12.81
CA VAL A 353 21.28 -12.01 13.94
C VAL A 353 20.36 -11.16 14.80
N ASN A 354 20.85 -10.84 16.00
CA ASN A 354 20.15 -9.94 16.92
C ASN A 354 19.74 -8.65 16.24
N GLY A 355 18.54 -8.16 16.59
CA GLY A 355 18.10 -6.85 16.16
C GLY A 355 19.02 -5.74 16.65
N TYR A 356 19.30 -4.78 15.79
CA TYR A 356 20.06 -3.58 16.12
C TYR A 356 19.42 -2.33 15.51
N GLY A 357 19.53 -1.22 16.23
CA GLY A 357 19.03 0.09 15.77
C GLY A 357 17.50 0.20 15.71
N HIS A 358 16.72 -0.75 16.24
CA HIS A 358 15.26 -0.66 16.27
C HIS A 358 14.78 0.29 17.36
N ILE A 359 13.71 1.03 17.05
CA ILE A 359 12.94 1.83 18.00
C ILE A 359 11.54 1.20 18.07
N ILE A 360 11.17 0.66 19.23
CA ILE A 360 9.87 0.03 19.47
C ILE A 360 9.30 0.57 20.77
N GLU A 361 8.31 1.41 20.66
CA GLU A 361 7.79 2.12 21.81
C GLU A 361 6.25 2.17 21.84
N ASN A 362 5.71 2.02 23.04
CA ASN A 362 4.28 2.03 23.28
C ASN A 362 3.51 0.98 22.45
N CYS A 363 4.13 -0.16 22.15
CA CYS A 363 3.54 -1.21 21.32
C CYS A 363 2.86 -2.30 22.15
N LEU A 364 1.79 -2.88 21.59
CA LEU A 364 1.04 -3.99 22.18
C LEU A 364 1.36 -5.30 21.42
N SER A 365 1.66 -6.35 22.18
CA SER A 365 1.67 -7.73 21.70
C SER A 365 0.76 -8.58 22.56
N TYR A 366 -0.26 -9.21 21.95
CA TYR A 366 -1.19 -10.05 22.70
C TYR A 366 -1.59 -11.31 21.91
N GLY A 367 -1.92 -12.38 22.65
CA GLY A 367 -2.44 -13.64 22.11
C GLY A 367 -1.42 -14.52 21.39
N SER A 368 -0.12 -14.18 21.38
CA SER A 368 0.93 -15.03 20.79
C SER A 368 1.06 -16.39 21.48
N ASP A 369 0.64 -16.52 22.73
CA ASP A 369 0.64 -17.78 23.48
C ASP A 369 -0.32 -18.83 22.90
N ALA A 370 -1.30 -18.41 22.15
CA ALA A 370 -2.27 -19.29 21.52
C ALA A 370 -1.76 -19.95 20.23
N ILE A 371 -0.57 -19.59 19.76
CA ILE A 371 0.04 -20.09 18.54
C ILE A 371 1.35 -20.84 18.83
N LYS A 372 1.79 -21.65 17.89
CA LYS A 372 3.01 -22.52 18.07
C LYS A 372 4.27 -21.74 18.40
N SER A 373 4.46 -20.55 17.87
CA SER A 373 5.68 -19.77 18.05
C SER A 373 5.81 -19.18 19.45
N LYS A 374 4.72 -18.84 20.11
CA LYS A 374 4.69 -18.19 21.44
C LYS A 374 5.70 -17.03 21.57
N LYS A 375 5.86 -16.25 20.51
CA LYS A 375 6.88 -15.19 20.44
C LYS A 375 6.21 -13.81 20.37
N HIS A 376 6.54 -12.95 21.29
CA HIS A 376 6.12 -11.56 21.27
C HIS A 376 7.07 -10.72 20.42
N LEU A 377 8.36 -10.83 20.71
CA LEU A 377 9.44 -10.17 19.97
C LEU A 377 10.56 -11.18 19.73
N THR A 378 10.93 -11.39 18.48
CA THR A 378 12.03 -12.27 18.12
C THR A 378 13.29 -11.45 17.84
N MET A 379 14.31 -11.64 18.68
CA MET A 379 15.68 -11.21 18.42
C MET A 379 16.58 -12.39 18.70
N VAL A 380 17.48 -12.72 17.78
CA VAL A 380 18.44 -13.80 17.96
C VAL A 380 19.37 -13.43 19.13
N ASP A 381 19.61 -14.36 20.05
CA ASP A 381 20.49 -14.24 21.23
C ASP A 381 20.09 -13.16 22.25
N GLY A 382 18.99 -12.45 22.04
CA GLY A 382 18.49 -11.44 22.98
C GLY A 382 19.34 -10.17 23.11
N ASN A 383 20.37 -9.99 22.31
CA ASN A 383 21.16 -8.76 22.29
C ASN A 383 20.35 -7.60 21.69
N LYS A 384 20.36 -6.46 22.31
CA LYS A 384 19.60 -5.26 22.00
C LYS A 384 20.49 -4.11 21.55
N LYS A 385 21.57 -4.41 20.87
CA LYS A 385 22.55 -3.40 20.46
C LYS A 385 21.89 -2.24 19.75
N ASP A 386 22.05 -1.05 20.30
CA ASP A 386 21.56 0.20 19.75
C ASP A 386 20.02 0.21 19.53
N CYS A 387 19.26 -0.64 20.21
CA CYS A 387 17.80 -0.66 20.18
C CYS A 387 17.22 0.14 21.35
N LEU A 388 16.17 0.96 21.06
CA LEU A 388 15.32 1.59 22.05
C LEU A 388 13.99 0.84 22.12
N ILE A 389 13.76 0.07 23.18
CA ILE A 389 12.56 -0.75 23.35
C ILE A 389 11.97 -0.42 24.71
N GLN A 390 10.90 0.38 24.73
CA GLN A 390 10.35 0.96 25.95
C GLN A 390 8.82 1.08 25.95
N ASN A 391 8.23 1.09 27.14
CA ASN A 391 6.80 1.30 27.38
C ASN A 391 5.89 0.36 26.57
N ASN A 392 6.35 -0.89 26.31
CA ASN A 392 5.58 -1.87 25.55
C ASN A 392 4.83 -2.82 26.52
N SER A 393 3.86 -3.56 26.00
CA SER A 393 3.19 -4.63 26.72
C SER A 393 4.08 -5.86 26.96
N PHE A 394 5.30 -5.86 26.48
CA PHE A 394 6.31 -6.91 26.63
C PHE A 394 7.61 -6.32 27.20
N ILE A 395 8.28 -7.09 28.02
CA ILE A 395 9.50 -6.69 28.73
C ILE A 395 10.62 -7.71 28.50
N TRP A 396 11.85 -7.26 28.59
CA TRP A 396 13.00 -8.14 28.57
C TRP A 396 13.23 -8.77 29.95
N ASN A 397 13.19 -10.08 30.01
CA ASN A 397 13.54 -10.84 31.21
C ASN A 397 15.02 -11.22 31.17
N SER A 398 15.82 -10.57 32.03
CA SER A 398 17.27 -10.79 32.10
C SER A 398 17.66 -12.16 32.65
N VAL A 399 16.76 -12.83 33.36
CA VAL A 399 17.01 -14.17 33.93
C VAL A 399 16.82 -15.24 32.86
N THR A 400 15.69 -15.19 32.15
CA THR A 400 15.37 -16.16 31.09
C THR A 400 15.97 -15.81 29.73
N GLN A 401 16.56 -14.62 29.58
CA GLN A 401 17.09 -14.07 28.33
C GLN A 401 16.03 -14.08 27.21
N LYS A 402 14.78 -13.76 27.54
CA LYS A 402 13.63 -13.75 26.64
C LYS A 402 12.77 -12.50 26.84
N TRP A 403 11.97 -12.22 25.84
CA TRP A 403 10.89 -11.23 25.91
C TRP A 403 9.64 -11.89 26.47
N ASP A 404 9.15 -11.40 27.58
CA ASP A 404 7.95 -11.91 28.24
C ASP A 404 6.81 -10.91 28.13
N ASN A 405 5.57 -11.40 28.16
CA ASN A 405 4.40 -10.56 28.31
C ASN A 405 4.39 -9.84 29.67
N ASN A 406 3.74 -8.70 29.70
CA ASN A 406 3.26 -8.16 30.95
C ASN A 406 2.17 -9.11 31.51
N GLU A 407 2.44 -9.81 32.60
CA GLU A 407 1.55 -10.81 33.21
C GLU A 407 0.16 -10.26 33.57
N LYS A 408 0.04 -8.95 33.72
CA LYS A 408 -1.23 -8.27 34.02
C LYS A 408 -2.15 -8.16 32.81
N LEU A 409 -1.65 -8.43 31.58
CA LEU A 409 -2.43 -8.31 30.36
C LEU A 409 -3.24 -9.57 30.12
N THR A 410 -4.55 -9.53 30.40
CA THR A 410 -5.51 -10.62 30.22
C THR A 410 -6.58 -10.23 29.18
N LYS A 411 -7.41 -11.20 28.75
CA LYS A 411 -8.54 -10.94 27.85
C LYS A 411 -9.49 -9.84 28.35
N ASN A 412 -9.64 -9.71 29.67
CA ASN A 412 -10.54 -8.73 30.30
C ASN A 412 -9.99 -7.30 30.22
N CYS A 413 -8.75 -7.12 29.81
CA CYS A 413 -8.16 -5.81 29.58
C CYS A 413 -8.63 -5.19 28.24
N PHE A 414 -9.35 -5.92 27.41
CA PHE A 414 -9.78 -5.47 26.09
C PHE A 414 -11.29 -5.39 25.98
N LYS A 415 -11.80 -4.38 25.28
CA LYS A 415 -13.24 -4.26 24.97
C LYS A 415 -13.68 -5.33 23.99
N SER A 416 -12.83 -5.67 23.01
CA SER A 416 -13.06 -6.75 22.05
C SER A 416 -11.76 -7.42 21.64
N LEU A 417 -11.84 -8.72 21.34
CA LEU A 417 -10.81 -9.54 20.71
C LEU A 417 -11.31 -10.15 19.38
N ASP A 418 -12.45 -9.69 18.87
CA ASP A 418 -12.97 -10.12 17.56
C ASP A 418 -12.31 -9.30 16.45
N ALA A 419 -11.29 -9.87 15.83
CA ALA A 419 -10.56 -9.22 14.75
C ALA A 419 -11.39 -8.99 13.47
N LYS A 420 -12.59 -9.55 13.35
CA LYS A 420 -13.51 -9.26 12.22
C LYS A 420 -13.99 -7.81 12.25
N GLU A 421 -13.99 -7.16 13.40
CA GLU A 421 -14.30 -5.74 13.50
C GLU A 421 -13.38 -4.85 12.63
N LEU A 422 -12.17 -5.31 12.33
CA LEU A 422 -11.24 -4.61 11.43
C LEU A 422 -11.74 -4.52 9.98
N LEU A 423 -12.71 -5.37 9.61
CA LEU A 423 -13.27 -5.47 8.26
C LEU A 423 -14.61 -4.73 8.11
N VAL A 424 -15.05 -3.99 9.12
CA VAL A 424 -16.27 -3.17 9.02
C VAL A 424 -16.15 -2.22 7.82
N ALA A 425 -17.24 -2.09 7.07
CA ALA A 425 -17.29 -1.25 5.89
C ALA A 425 -16.89 0.20 6.24
N ARG A 426 -16.21 0.87 5.32
CA ARG A 426 -15.93 2.30 5.44
C ARG A 426 -17.22 3.10 5.33
N ASP A 427 -17.21 4.33 5.84
CA ASP A 427 -18.31 5.25 5.60
C ASP A 427 -18.30 5.79 4.15
N ASN A 428 -19.30 6.59 3.81
CA ASN A 428 -19.44 7.17 2.47
C ASN A 428 -18.30 8.17 2.11
N GLN A 429 -17.47 8.55 3.08
CA GLN A 429 -16.28 9.38 2.85
C GLN A 429 -15.00 8.55 2.76
N GLY A 430 -15.13 7.21 2.83
CA GLY A 430 -14.02 6.26 2.82
C GLY A 430 -13.27 6.16 4.15
N MET A 431 -13.82 6.68 5.25
CA MET A 431 -13.20 6.62 6.57
C MET A 431 -13.43 5.26 7.24
N LEU A 432 -12.47 4.83 8.04
CA LEU A 432 -12.65 3.68 8.93
C LEU A 432 -13.76 3.99 9.94
N GLN A 433 -14.69 3.06 10.10
CA GLN A 433 -15.67 3.13 11.16
C GLN A 433 -15.04 2.77 12.50
N PRO A 434 -15.56 3.28 13.63
CA PRO A 434 -15.08 2.89 14.95
C PRO A 434 -15.18 1.37 15.16
N PHE A 435 -14.17 0.81 15.80
CA PHE A 435 -14.11 -0.59 16.23
C PHE A 435 -13.47 -0.67 17.62
N TYR A 436 -13.73 -1.76 18.33
CA TYR A 436 -13.24 -1.98 19.70
C TYR A 436 -12.15 -3.05 19.79
N PHE A 437 -11.78 -3.66 18.68
CA PHE A 437 -10.75 -4.69 18.64
C PHE A 437 -9.42 -4.18 19.21
N LEU A 438 -8.91 -4.87 20.23
CA LEU A 438 -7.71 -4.53 21.00
C LEU A 438 -7.74 -3.16 21.71
N GLU A 439 -8.90 -2.48 21.73
CA GLU A 439 -9.06 -1.30 22.55
C GLU A 439 -9.10 -1.71 24.03
N GLN A 440 -8.29 -1.07 24.84
CA GLN A 440 -8.19 -1.42 26.25
C GLN A 440 -9.33 -0.80 27.08
N THR A 441 -9.80 -1.54 28.09
CA THR A 441 -10.89 -1.10 28.98
C THR A 441 -10.46 0.03 29.93
N GLN A 442 -9.17 0.16 30.15
CA GLN A 442 -8.54 1.24 30.93
C GLN A 442 -7.52 1.98 30.08
N PRO A 443 -7.27 3.27 30.33
CA PRO A 443 -6.21 4.02 29.66
C PRO A 443 -4.87 3.28 29.74
N SER A 444 -4.17 3.22 28.62
CA SER A 444 -2.89 2.52 28.51
C SER A 444 -1.89 3.35 27.70
N ASP A 445 -0.62 3.22 28.07
CA ASP A 445 0.49 3.86 27.36
C ASP A 445 0.88 3.11 26.07
N TYR A 446 0.38 1.90 25.86
CA TYR A 446 0.73 1.08 24.69
C TYR A 446 -0.49 0.59 23.90
N GLY A 447 -0.24 0.29 22.64
CA GLY A 447 -1.25 -0.13 21.66
C GLY A 447 -1.81 1.02 20.84
N CYS A 448 -2.49 0.67 19.76
CA CYS A 448 -3.08 1.63 18.84
C CYS A 448 -4.07 2.57 19.52
N ASN A 449 -4.05 3.82 19.10
CA ASN A 449 -5.01 4.84 19.49
C ASN A 449 -5.48 5.59 18.26
N PHE A 450 -6.74 5.44 17.90
CA PHE A 450 -7.35 6.02 16.70
C PHE A 450 -7.97 7.42 16.93
N ALA A 451 -7.76 8.05 18.09
CA ALA A 451 -8.35 9.35 18.40
C ALA A 451 -8.01 10.46 17.37
N ASP A 452 -6.78 10.47 16.87
CA ASP A 452 -6.32 11.45 15.88
C ASP A 452 -6.46 11.01 14.42
N TYR A 453 -7.04 9.83 14.16
CA TYR A 453 -7.10 9.25 12.82
C TYR A 453 -7.73 10.21 11.79
N GLN A 454 -8.90 10.76 12.09
CA GLN A 454 -9.60 11.64 11.16
C GLN A 454 -8.81 12.93 10.87
N ARG A 455 -8.18 13.52 11.89
CA ARG A 455 -7.32 14.70 11.74
C ARG A 455 -6.14 14.40 10.81
N MET A 456 -5.44 13.30 11.05
CA MET A 456 -4.29 12.88 10.26
C MET A 456 -4.67 12.59 8.80
N VAL A 457 -5.77 11.87 8.57
CA VAL A 457 -6.26 11.61 7.21
C VAL A 457 -6.53 12.92 6.47
N ASN A 458 -7.20 13.89 7.10
CA ASN A 458 -7.50 15.19 6.49
C ASN A 458 -6.23 16.00 6.18
N GLU A 459 -5.21 15.91 7.02
CA GLU A 459 -3.91 16.54 6.76
C GLU A 459 -3.28 16.03 5.47
N TYR A 460 -3.25 14.70 5.28
CA TYR A 460 -2.66 14.09 4.07
C TYR A 460 -3.51 14.26 2.80
N LYS A 461 -4.83 14.40 2.91
CA LYS A 461 -5.70 14.74 1.77
C LYS A 461 -5.39 16.11 1.17
N ASN A 462 -4.84 17.01 1.96
CA ASN A 462 -4.56 18.40 1.57
C ASN A 462 -3.11 18.64 1.11
N LYS A 463 -2.28 17.60 1.10
CA LYS A 463 -0.91 17.65 0.53
C LYS A 463 -0.95 17.54 -1.00
#